data_283e91b6a0ac817e53a75896419bc927
#
_entry.id   283e91b6a0ac817e53a75896419bc927
#
_cell.length_a   1.000
_cell.length_b   1.000
_cell.length_c   1.000
_cell.angle_alpha   90.00
_cell.angle_beta   90.00
_cell.angle_gamma   90.00
#
_symmetry.space_group_name_H-M   'P 1'
#
loop_
_entity.id
_entity.type
_entity.pdbx_description
1 polymer ?
#
loop_
_entity_poly.entity_id
_entity_poly.type
_entity_poly.pdbx_seq_one_letter_code
_entity_poly.pdbx_strand_id
1 'polypeptide(L)'
;MQTYVALLYSIILGEGRRVVMADLKAMAEGLGLKNPRTLVATGNLVFETKATDIVKLEQRLEVAFEKTFGRHVDIIVRRADDWLTLAAGNPFPAESAATPDQVAVRVMRKPVPAEAAATLQAYVGKDEKMQAVGGDIWIVFSRATPSSRLIAATSHKRLGIGTSRNWNTVRRLAEMFGG
;
A
#
# COMPACT_ATOMS: atom_id res chain seq x y z
N MET A 1 -22.97 1.92 -4.00
CA MET A 1 -21.79 1.52 -3.21
C MET A 1 -20.55 1.75 -4.03
N GLN A 2 -19.46 2.06 -3.39
CA GLN A 2 -18.16 2.25 -4.04
C GLN A 2 -17.19 1.17 -3.54
N THR A 3 -16.27 0.76 -4.40
CA THR A 3 -15.23 -0.22 -4.08
C THR A 3 -13.96 0.48 -3.60
N TYR A 4 -13.35 -0.08 -2.58
CA TYR A 4 -12.13 0.41 -1.94
C TYR A 4 -11.13 -0.71 -1.75
N VAL A 5 -9.87 -0.35 -1.62
CA VAL A 5 -8.82 -1.22 -1.08
C VAL A 5 -8.25 -0.61 0.19
N ALA A 6 -8.15 -1.42 1.23
CA ALA A 6 -7.39 -1.11 2.43
C ALA A 6 -6.05 -1.85 2.39
N LEU A 7 -4.98 -1.09 2.55
CA LEU A 7 -3.61 -1.57 2.57
C LEU A 7 -3.09 -1.53 4.01
N LEU A 8 -2.87 -2.69 4.59
CA LEU A 8 -2.31 -2.81 5.93
C LEU A 8 -0.79 -2.62 5.87
N TYR A 9 -0.25 -1.83 6.77
CA TYR A 9 1.21 -1.65 6.88
C TYR A 9 1.93 -2.97 7.19
N SER A 10 1.34 -3.80 8.04
CA SER A 10 1.89 -5.11 8.40
C SER A 10 0.77 -6.08 8.75
N ILE A 11 1.02 -7.35 8.50
CA ILE A 11 0.18 -8.47 8.97
C ILE A 11 0.85 -9.27 10.09
N ILE A 12 2.01 -8.81 10.58
CA ILE A 12 2.77 -9.48 11.63
C ILE A 12 2.32 -8.93 12.98
N LEU A 13 1.80 -9.81 13.82
CA LEU A 13 1.26 -9.47 15.14
C LEU A 13 2.30 -9.57 16.28
N GLY A 14 3.50 -10.02 15.98
CA GLY A 14 4.58 -10.30 16.93
C GLY A 14 4.76 -11.81 17.17
N GLU A 15 5.93 -12.21 17.63
CA GLU A 15 6.30 -13.62 17.93
C GLU A 15 6.00 -14.63 16.79
N GLY A 16 6.16 -14.18 15.54
CA GLY A 16 5.88 -15.00 14.35
C GLY A 16 4.40 -15.17 14.01
N ARG A 17 3.47 -14.63 14.80
CA ARG A 17 2.03 -14.67 14.49
C ARG A 17 1.71 -13.71 13.35
N ARG A 18 0.83 -14.18 12.46
CA ARG A 18 0.33 -13.39 11.34
C ARG A 18 -1.19 -13.26 11.40
N VAL A 19 -1.71 -12.19 10.81
CA VAL A 19 -3.15 -12.04 10.58
C VAL A 19 -3.63 -13.15 9.66
N VAL A 20 -4.68 -13.87 10.09
CA VAL A 20 -5.38 -14.85 9.27
C VAL A 20 -6.34 -14.09 8.35
N MET A 21 -6.28 -14.33 7.05
CA MET A 21 -7.09 -13.59 6.06
C MET A 21 -8.60 -13.79 6.25
N ALA A 22 -9.03 -14.97 6.71
CA ALA A 22 -10.43 -15.23 7.06
C ALA A 22 -10.91 -14.32 8.22
N ASP A 23 -10.07 -14.11 9.22
CA ASP A 23 -10.39 -13.24 10.37
C ASP A 23 -10.43 -11.77 9.94
N LEU A 24 -9.56 -11.36 9.03
CA LEU A 24 -9.58 -10.01 8.45
C LEU A 24 -10.88 -9.75 7.68
N LYS A 25 -11.36 -10.73 6.91
CA LYS A 25 -12.66 -10.66 6.23
C LYS A 25 -13.80 -10.57 7.22
N ALA A 26 -13.82 -11.42 8.25
CA ALA A 26 -14.85 -11.42 9.28
C ALA A 26 -14.89 -10.07 10.03
N MET A 27 -13.74 -9.47 10.33
CA MET A 27 -13.66 -8.13 10.90
C MET A 27 -14.33 -7.09 9.98
N ALA A 28 -14.05 -7.13 8.68
CA ALA A 28 -14.65 -6.22 7.71
C ALA A 28 -16.18 -6.39 7.62
N GLU A 29 -16.67 -7.63 7.61
CA GLU A 29 -18.10 -7.95 7.64
C GLU A 29 -18.76 -7.41 8.91
N GLY A 30 -18.11 -7.55 10.06
CA GLY A 30 -18.57 -7.01 11.34
C GLY A 30 -18.68 -5.47 11.36
N LEU A 31 -17.90 -4.77 10.53
CA LEU A 31 -18.01 -3.33 10.31
C LEU A 31 -19.12 -2.94 9.32
N GLY A 32 -19.85 -3.91 8.77
CA GLY A 32 -20.89 -3.69 7.75
C GLY A 32 -20.33 -3.42 6.35
N LEU A 33 -19.04 -3.66 6.12
CA LEU A 33 -18.44 -3.58 4.79
C LEU A 33 -18.91 -4.77 3.94
N LYS A 34 -19.18 -4.53 2.67
CA LYS A 34 -19.76 -5.53 1.77
C LYS A 34 -18.70 -6.17 0.88
N ASN A 35 -18.93 -7.41 0.52
CA ASN A 35 -18.08 -8.19 -0.40
C ASN A 35 -16.58 -8.13 -0.06
N PRO A 36 -16.16 -8.32 1.21
CA PRO A 36 -14.76 -8.28 1.56
C PRO A 36 -13.98 -9.42 0.91
N ARG A 37 -12.90 -9.07 0.23
CA ARG A 37 -11.99 -9.99 -0.45
C ARG A 37 -10.56 -9.64 -0.08
N THR A 38 -9.73 -10.64 0.09
CA THR A 38 -8.29 -10.46 0.34
C THR A 38 -7.48 -10.89 -0.86
N LEU A 39 -6.40 -10.17 -1.12
CA LEU A 39 -5.43 -10.53 -2.15
C LEU A 39 -4.10 -10.80 -1.48
N VAL A 40 -3.59 -12.02 -1.66
CA VAL A 40 -2.36 -12.55 -1.06
C VAL A 40 -2.25 -12.29 0.45
N ALA A 41 -1.44 -13.05 1.16
CA ALA A 41 -1.26 -12.91 2.60
C ALA A 41 -0.37 -11.70 2.98
N THR A 42 -0.58 -10.54 2.35
CA THR A 42 0.21 -9.32 2.55
C THR A 42 -0.60 -8.12 3.05
N GLY A 43 -1.88 -8.35 3.44
CA GLY A 43 -2.69 -7.31 4.03
C GLY A 43 -3.36 -6.37 3.02
N ASN A 44 -3.93 -6.94 1.96
CA ASN A 44 -4.76 -6.20 1.01
C ASN A 44 -6.20 -6.66 1.17
N LEU A 45 -7.07 -5.74 1.58
CA LEU A 45 -8.50 -5.99 1.79
C LEU A 45 -9.31 -5.13 0.83
N VAL A 46 -10.03 -5.76 -0.09
CA VAL A 46 -10.97 -5.09 -1.01
C VAL A 46 -12.36 -5.21 -0.41
N PHE A 47 -13.14 -4.14 -0.43
CA PHE A 47 -14.50 -4.10 0.10
C PHE A 47 -15.34 -3.03 -0.58
N GLU A 48 -16.65 -3.09 -0.34
CA GLU A 48 -17.61 -2.10 -0.83
C GLU A 48 -18.35 -1.43 0.33
N THR A 49 -18.58 -0.12 0.21
CA THR A 49 -19.36 0.63 1.19
C THR A 49 -20.01 1.87 0.57
N LYS A 50 -21.04 2.39 1.23
CA LYS A 50 -21.64 3.70 0.92
C LYS A 50 -20.87 4.86 1.56
N ALA A 51 -20.02 4.58 2.55
CA ALA A 51 -19.20 5.60 3.20
C ALA A 51 -18.20 6.20 2.18
N THR A 52 -18.03 7.50 2.19
CA THR A 52 -17.17 8.23 1.25
C THR A 52 -15.99 8.93 1.91
N ASP A 53 -16.03 9.07 3.23
CA ASP A 53 -14.96 9.70 4.02
C ASP A 53 -13.84 8.69 4.29
N ILE A 54 -12.75 8.81 3.54
CA ILE A 54 -11.60 7.90 3.63
C ILE A 54 -10.94 7.97 5.00
N VAL A 55 -10.80 9.15 5.58
CA VAL A 55 -10.16 9.32 6.90
C VAL A 55 -10.93 8.55 7.97
N LYS A 56 -12.26 8.65 7.96
CA LYS A 56 -13.11 7.88 8.88
C LYS A 56 -13.07 6.38 8.61
N LEU A 57 -12.97 5.96 7.34
CA LEU A 57 -12.82 4.55 6.99
C LEU A 57 -11.51 3.98 7.53
N GLU A 58 -10.40 4.72 7.35
CA GLU A 58 -9.09 4.34 7.89
C GLU A 58 -9.15 4.18 9.42
N GLN A 59 -9.66 5.17 10.13
CA GLN A 59 -9.80 5.15 11.58
C GLN A 59 -10.66 3.97 12.07
N ARG A 60 -11.80 3.73 11.43
CA ARG A 60 -12.68 2.61 11.78
C ARG A 60 -12.00 1.26 11.58
N LEU A 61 -11.27 1.10 10.48
CA LEU A 61 -10.52 -0.13 10.20
C LEU A 61 -9.38 -0.32 11.20
N GLU A 62 -8.62 0.73 11.52
CA GLU A 62 -7.52 0.67 12.48
C GLU A 62 -8.01 0.31 13.89
N VAL A 63 -9.08 0.93 14.36
CA VAL A 63 -9.69 0.62 15.67
C VAL A 63 -10.21 -0.82 15.70
N ALA A 64 -10.90 -1.26 14.66
CA ALA A 64 -11.41 -2.63 14.59
C ALA A 64 -10.27 -3.65 14.52
N PHE A 65 -9.22 -3.34 13.78
CA PHE A 65 -8.03 -4.18 13.67
C PHE A 65 -7.34 -4.35 15.03
N GLU A 66 -7.09 -3.25 15.74
CA GLU A 66 -6.47 -3.29 17.06
C GLU A 66 -7.32 -4.07 18.06
N LYS A 67 -8.63 -3.87 18.04
CA LYS A 67 -9.57 -4.62 18.89
C LYS A 67 -9.58 -6.11 18.59
N THR A 68 -9.51 -6.48 17.31
CA THR A 68 -9.60 -7.88 16.87
C THR A 68 -8.28 -8.63 17.05
N PHE A 69 -7.16 -7.98 16.74
CA PHE A 69 -5.85 -8.62 16.66
C PHE A 69 -4.88 -8.23 17.79
N GLY A 70 -5.25 -7.27 18.64
CA GLY A 70 -4.48 -6.87 19.82
C GLY A 70 -3.27 -5.98 19.51
N ARG A 71 -3.15 -5.47 18.29
CA ARG A 71 -2.05 -4.59 17.87
C ARG A 71 -2.54 -3.54 16.90
N HIS A 72 -2.12 -2.29 17.11
CA HIS A 72 -2.34 -1.23 16.12
C HIS A 72 -1.51 -1.46 14.85
N VAL A 73 -2.12 -1.22 13.70
CA VAL A 73 -1.43 -1.15 12.42
C VAL A 73 -2.02 0.01 11.62
N ASP A 74 -1.16 0.77 10.95
CA ASP A 74 -1.62 1.80 10.03
C ASP A 74 -2.28 1.17 8.80
N ILE A 75 -3.45 1.67 8.43
CA ILE A 75 -4.23 1.19 7.29
C ILE A 75 -4.51 2.36 6.36
N ILE A 76 -4.10 2.24 5.11
CA ILE A 76 -4.33 3.24 4.08
C ILE A 76 -5.44 2.76 3.17
N VAL A 77 -6.44 3.61 2.95
CA VAL A 77 -7.60 3.30 2.08
C VAL A 77 -7.52 4.10 0.80
N ARG A 78 -7.74 3.44 -0.33
CA ARG A 78 -7.87 4.06 -1.66
C ARG A 78 -9.16 3.60 -2.33
N ARG A 79 -9.77 4.48 -3.11
CA ARG A 79 -10.87 4.12 -4.00
C ARG A 79 -10.35 3.25 -5.14
N ALA A 80 -11.20 2.38 -5.67
CA ALA A 80 -10.84 1.55 -6.83
C ALA A 80 -10.38 2.41 -8.04
N ASP A 81 -11.08 3.50 -8.33
CA ASP A 81 -10.73 4.41 -9.44
C ASP A 81 -9.36 5.08 -9.23
N ASP A 82 -9.07 5.51 -8.00
CA ASP A 82 -7.76 6.08 -7.65
C ASP A 82 -6.65 5.03 -7.78
N TRP A 83 -6.95 3.77 -7.46
CA TRP A 83 -6.01 2.67 -7.64
C TRP A 83 -5.74 2.35 -9.11
N LEU A 84 -6.77 2.36 -9.94
CA LEU A 84 -6.62 2.20 -11.39
C LEU A 84 -5.75 3.32 -11.98
N THR A 85 -5.97 4.55 -11.54
CA THR A 85 -5.15 5.71 -11.93
C THR A 85 -3.70 5.54 -11.49
N LEU A 86 -3.47 5.07 -10.26
CA LEU A 86 -2.13 4.79 -9.73
C LEU A 86 -1.43 3.71 -10.59
N ALA A 87 -2.11 2.61 -10.89
CA ALA A 87 -1.55 1.54 -11.71
C ALA A 87 -1.20 2.00 -13.14
N ALA A 88 -2.10 2.76 -13.77
CA ALA A 88 -1.88 3.33 -15.11
C ALA A 88 -0.74 4.36 -15.13
N GLY A 89 -0.51 5.04 -14.01
CA GLY A 89 0.55 6.04 -13.83
C GLY A 89 1.93 5.47 -13.49
N ASN A 90 2.13 4.15 -13.54
CA ASN A 90 3.43 3.53 -13.29
C ASN A 90 4.52 4.13 -14.19
N PRO A 91 5.54 4.80 -13.63
CA PRO A 91 6.58 5.46 -14.42
C PRO A 91 7.66 4.51 -14.94
N PHE A 92 7.61 3.22 -14.56
CA PHE A 92 8.63 2.21 -14.87
C PHE A 92 8.04 0.98 -15.57
N PRO A 93 7.38 1.15 -16.74
CA PRO A 93 6.70 0.02 -17.41
C PRO A 93 7.68 -1.05 -17.92
N ALA A 94 8.86 -0.66 -18.37
CA ALA A 94 9.87 -1.60 -18.87
C ALA A 94 10.43 -2.46 -17.72
N GLU A 95 10.78 -1.86 -16.60
CA GLU A 95 11.26 -2.55 -15.41
C GLU A 95 10.16 -3.42 -14.80
N SER A 96 8.92 -2.95 -14.83
CA SER A 96 7.76 -3.71 -14.36
C SER A 96 7.50 -4.96 -15.21
N ALA A 97 7.76 -4.92 -16.50
CA ALA A 97 7.67 -6.09 -17.36
C ALA A 97 8.83 -7.08 -17.13
N ALA A 98 10.05 -6.57 -16.93
CA ALA A 98 11.24 -7.40 -16.78
C ALA A 98 11.39 -7.98 -15.36
N THR A 99 11.19 -7.17 -14.35
CA THR A 99 11.43 -7.52 -12.93
C THR A 99 10.33 -6.95 -12.01
N PRO A 100 9.08 -7.44 -12.13
CA PRO A 100 7.91 -6.84 -11.45
C PRO A 100 8.02 -6.87 -9.92
N ASP A 101 8.78 -7.78 -9.35
CA ASP A 101 9.03 -7.89 -7.92
C ASP A 101 10.05 -6.84 -7.41
N GLN A 102 10.80 -6.21 -8.30
CA GLN A 102 11.74 -5.12 -7.98
C GLN A 102 11.16 -3.73 -8.18
N VAL A 103 9.96 -3.61 -8.71
CA VAL A 103 9.24 -2.35 -8.84
C VAL A 103 8.18 -2.28 -7.77
N ALA A 104 8.20 -1.22 -6.98
CA ALA A 104 7.22 -1.01 -5.92
C ALA A 104 6.76 0.45 -5.87
N VAL A 105 5.55 0.65 -5.40
CA VAL A 105 5.03 1.95 -5.02
C VAL A 105 4.84 2.01 -3.51
N ARG A 106 5.37 3.06 -2.89
CA ARG A 106 5.01 3.44 -1.53
C ARG A 106 3.76 4.30 -1.60
N VAL A 107 2.65 3.70 -1.23
CA VAL A 107 1.35 4.37 -1.16
C VAL A 107 1.31 5.19 0.11
N MET A 108 1.11 6.49 -0.02
CA MET A 108 1.15 7.42 1.10
C MET A 108 -0.26 7.73 1.60
N ARG A 109 -0.44 7.85 2.91
CA ARG A 109 -1.70 8.34 3.49
C ARG A 109 -1.96 9.79 3.09
N LYS A 110 -0.93 10.63 3.17
CA LYS A 110 -0.94 12.01 2.67
C LYS A 110 0.06 12.14 1.53
N PRO A 111 -0.27 12.87 0.47
CA PRO A 111 0.67 13.09 -0.64
C PRO A 111 2.01 13.62 -0.17
N VAL A 112 3.10 13.06 -0.69
CA VAL A 112 4.45 13.57 -0.42
C VAL A 112 4.62 14.92 -1.10
N PRO A 113 5.05 15.98 -0.37
CA PRO A 113 5.36 17.26 -0.99
C PRO A 113 6.48 17.13 -2.02
N ALA A 114 6.43 17.94 -3.08
CA ALA A 114 7.42 17.91 -4.16
C ALA A 114 8.85 18.12 -3.67
N GLU A 115 9.06 18.99 -2.68
CA GLU A 115 10.36 19.23 -2.06
C GLU A 115 10.92 17.99 -1.35
N ALA A 116 10.07 17.28 -0.61
CA ALA A 116 10.47 16.05 0.06
C ALA A 116 10.80 14.95 -0.95
N ALA A 117 10.01 14.82 -2.02
CA ALA A 117 10.30 13.90 -3.12
C ALA A 117 11.63 14.23 -3.82
N ALA A 118 11.91 15.51 -4.08
CA ALA A 118 13.18 15.96 -4.67
C ALA A 118 14.38 15.61 -3.77
N THR A 119 14.24 15.75 -2.46
CA THR A 119 15.28 15.39 -1.50
C THR A 119 15.63 13.90 -1.54
N LEU A 120 14.67 13.03 -1.84
CA LEU A 120 14.91 11.60 -1.95
C LEU A 120 15.85 11.21 -3.09
N GLN A 121 15.96 12.01 -4.14
CA GLN A 121 16.88 11.75 -5.26
C GLN A 121 18.33 11.60 -4.80
N ALA A 122 18.75 12.29 -3.74
CA ALA A 122 20.11 12.19 -3.18
C ALA A 122 20.41 10.79 -2.59
N TYR A 123 19.39 9.98 -2.33
CA TYR A 123 19.53 8.65 -1.75
C TYR A 123 19.43 7.52 -2.78
N VAL A 124 19.10 7.84 -4.04
CA VAL A 124 18.97 6.84 -5.11
C VAL A 124 20.36 6.26 -5.42
N GLY A 125 20.45 4.93 -5.30
CA GLY A 125 21.68 4.20 -5.60
C GLY A 125 21.89 4.02 -7.11
N LYS A 126 23.09 3.53 -7.48
CA LYS A 126 23.51 3.39 -8.88
C LYS A 126 22.52 2.57 -9.75
N ASP A 127 21.97 1.50 -9.18
CA ASP A 127 21.07 0.58 -9.88
C ASP A 127 19.62 0.71 -9.41
N GLU A 128 19.30 1.82 -8.76
CA GLU A 128 17.96 2.14 -8.28
C GLU A 128 17.36 3.28 -9.11
N LYS A 129 16.03 3.34 -9.16
CA LYS A 129 15.28 4.46 -9.74
C LYS A 129 14.19 4.88 -8.78
N MET A 130 13.83 6.16 -8.81
CA MET A 130 12.74 6.69 -8.01
C MET A 130 12.02 7.78 -8.76
N GLN A 131 10.69 7.79 -8.67
CA GLN A 131 9.87 8.88 -9.18
C GLN A 131 8.61 9.04 -8.31
N ALA A 132 8.31 10.28 -7.96
CA ALA A 132 7.04 10.63 -7.32
C ALA A 132 5.96 10.82 -8.39
N VAL A 133 4.80 10.19 -8.19
CA VAL A 133 3.64 10.33 -9.07
C VAL A 133 2.39 10.46 -8.20
N GLY A 134 1.64 11.54 -8.34
CA GLY A 134 0.40 11.75 -7.60
C GLY A 134 0.56 11.76 -6.07
N GLY A 135 1.74 12.08 -5.57
CA GLY A 135 2.05 12.07 -4.13
C GLY A 135 2.50 10.73 -3.57
N ASP A 136 2.54 9.68 -4.37
CA ASP A 136 3.09 8.37 -4.03
C ASP A 136 4.51 8.22 -4.60
N ILE A 137 5.31 7.32 -4.03
CA ILE A 137 6.71 7.15 -4.43
C ILE A 137 6.91 5.79 -5.10
N TRP A 138 7.27 5.82 -6.38
CA TRP A 138 7.66 4.64 -7.14
C TRP A 138 9.16 4.42 -7.05
N ILE A 139 9.57 3.17 -6.85
CA ILE A 139 10.96 2.77 -6.68
C ILE A 139 11.23 1.51 -7.50
N VAL A 140 12.37 1.51 -8.19
CA VAL A 140 12.98 0.29 -8.74
C VAL A 140 14.15 -0.06 -7.85
N PHE A 141 14.11 -1.25 -7.25
CA PHE A 141 15.16 -1.72 -6.33
C PHE A 141 16.25 -2.46 -7.09
N SER A 142 17.48 -2.37 -6.54
CA SER A 142 18.58 -3.24 -6.94
C SER A 142 18.68 -4.44 -5.99
N ARG A 143 18.70 -5.65 -6.53
CA ARG A 143 18.99 -6.86 -5.74
C ARG A 143 20.43 -6.96 -5.26
N ALA A 144 21.34 -6.22 -5.91
CA ALA A 144 22.75 -6.22 -5.57
C ALA A 144 23.07 -5.45 -4.28
N THR A 145 22.13 -4.63 -3.78
CA THR A 145 22.34 -3.79 -2.60
C THR A 145 21.49 -4.27 -1.43
N PRO A 146 22.07 -5.01 -0.45
CA PRO A 146 21.32 -5.54 0.71
C PRO A 146 20.70 -4.47 1.60
N SER A 147 21.25 -3.24 1.57
CA SER A 147 20.75 -2.08 2.33
C SER A 147 20.63 -0.87 1.42
N SER A 148 19.41 -0.57 0.99
CA SER A 148 19.14 0.64 0.22
C SER A 148 19.03 1.85 1.15
N ARG A 149 19.83 2.88 0.90
CA ARG A 149 19.70 4.18 1.55
C ARG A 149 18.37 4.84 1.22
N LEU A 150 17.87 4.60 0.03
CA LEU A 150 16.57 5.09 -0.43
C LEU A 150 15.42 4.51 0.41
N ILE A 151 15.43 3.21 0.68
CA ILE A 151 14.41 2.56 1.53
C ILE A 151 14.42 3.19 2.93
N ALA A 152 15.59 3.38 3.53
CA ALA A 152 15.70 4.02 4.84
C ALA A 152 15.21 5.48 4.83
N ALA A 153 15.42 6.19 3.72
CA ALA A 153 14.94 7.57 3.54
C ALA A 153 13.41 7.67 3.38
N THR A 154 12.73 6.59 2.99
CA THR A 154 11.26 6.54 2.85
C THR A 154 10.53 6.15 4.13
N SER A 155 11.18 6.21 5.29
CA SER A 155 10.57 5.84 6.56
C SER A 155 9.39 6.75 6.95
N HIS A 156 8.51 6.25 7.81
CA HIS A 156 7.40 7.03 8.40
C HIS A 156 7.87 8.34 9.04
N LYS A 157 9.00 8.31 9.70
CA LYS A 157 9.57 9.49 10.38
C LYS A 157 9.91 10.62 9.40
N ARG A 158 10.32 10.28 8.17
CA ARG A 158 10.74 11.28 7.16
C ARG A 158 9.61 11.69 6.23
N LEU A 159 8.80 10.74 5.78
CA LEU A 159 7.78 10.97 4.75
C LEU A 159 6.34 10.90 5.26
N GLY A 160 6.12 10.43 6.50
CA GLY A 160 4.80 10.14 7.01
C GLY A 160 4.36 8.71 6.74
N ILE A 161 3.10 8.42 7.08
CA ILE A 161 2.51 7.09 7.01
C ILE A 161 2.37 6.66 5.54
N GLY A 162 2.92 5.49 5.23
CA GLY A 162 2.84 4.88 3.92
C GLY A 162 3.11 3.38 4.01
N THR A 163 2.75 2.64 2.98
CA THR A 163 3.01 1.21 2.86
C THR A 163 3.36 0.85 1.42
N SER A 164 4.26 -0.10 1.23
CA SER A 164 4.75 -0.44 -0.10
C SER A 164 4.07 -1.69 -0.64
N ARG A 165 3.81 -1.67 -1.96
CA ARG A 165 3.33 -2.82 -2.72
C ARG A 165 4.16 -2.96 -4.00
N ASN A 166 4.61 -4.17 -4.32
CA ASN A 166 5.29 -4.41 -5.58
C ASN A 166 4.31 -4.42 -6.77
N TRP A 167 4.84 -4.33 -7.97
CA TRP A 167 4.04 -4.27 -9.19
C TRP A 167 3.10 -5.45 -9.36
N ASN A 168 3.52 -6.66 -8.97
CA ASN A 168 2.65 -7.84 -9.03
C ASN A 168 1.36 -7.63 -8.22
N THR A 169 1.46 -7.08 -7.03
CA THR A 169 0.29 -6.78 -6.17
C THR A 169 -0.52 -5.63 -6.75
N VAL A 170 0.14 -4.55 -7.20
CA VAL A 170 -0.55 -3.39 -7.79
C VAL A 170 -1.40 -3.81 -8.98
N ARG A 171 -0.83 -4.57 -9.91
CA ARG A 171 -1.51 -5.08 -11.10
C ARG A 171 -2.68 -5.99 -10.76
N ARG A 172 -2.48 -6.94 -9.86
CA ARG A 172 -3.55 -7.88 -9.45
C ARG A 172 -4.72 -7.18 -8.75
N LEU A 173 -4.45 -6.16 -7.94
CA LEU A 173 -5.51 -5.33 -7.36
C LEU A 173 -6.26 -4.55 -8.45
N ALA A 174 -5.56 -3.98 -9.42
CA ALA A 174 -6.20 -3.31 -10.55
C ALA A 174 -7.12 -4.25 -11.34
N GLU A 175 -6.67 -5.48 -11.62
CA GLU A 175 -7.48 -6.52 -12.26
C GLU A 175 -8.77 -6.84 -11.46
N MET A 176 -8.72 -6.81 -10.12
CA MET A 176 -9.90 -7.00 -9.27
C MET A 176 -10.93 -5.87 -9.41
N PHE A 177 -10.52 -4.71 -9.90
CA PHE A 177 -11.38 -3.54 -10.13
C PHE A 177 -11.84 -3.39 -11.58
N GLY A 178 -11.50 -4.33 -12.45
CA GLY A 178 -11.87 -4.33 -13.86
C GLY A 178 -10.90 -3.56 -14.77
N GLY A 179 -9.66 -3.40 -14.32
CA GLY A 179 -8.54 -2.85 -15.09
C GLY A 179 -7.86 -3.90 -15.96
#